data_bbcb593a7e37b46236a2bc0a44c7b49d
#
_entry.id   bbcb593a7e37b46236a2bc0a44c7b49d
#
_cell.length_a   1.000
_cell.length_b   1.000
_cell.length_c   1.000
_cell.angle_alpha   90.00
_cell.angle_beta   90.00
_cell.angle_gamma   90.00
#
_symmetry.space_group_name_H-M   'P 1'
#
loop_
_entity.id
_entity.type
_entity.pdbx_description
1 polymer ?
#
loop_
_entity_poly.entity_id
_entity_poly.type
_entity_poly.pdbx_seq_one_letter_code
_entity_poly.pdbx_strand_id
1 'polypeptide(L)'
;MKKIIVVTGGAGFVGSNLINFLLIKSNYKIISIDDYSSGSKKNHIKNSRVKYINSHTKHISSIIKKPKNVNAIFHFGEFAR
;
A
#
# COMPACT_ATOMS: atom_id res chain seq x y z
N MET A 1 -0.30 4.19 -19.91
CA MET A 1 0.73 3.78 -18.96
C MET A 1 0.14 3.64 -17.57
N LYS A 2 0.37 2.53 -16.93
CA LYS A 2 -0.15 2.30 -15.60
C LYS A 2 0.76 2.93 -14.55
N LYS A 3 0.14 3.60 -13.62
CA LYS A 3 0.87 4.22 -12.52
C LYS A 3 0.48 3.50 -11.23
N ILE A 4 1.47 3.08 -10.49
CA ILE A 4 1.28 2.29 -9.28
C ILE A 4 1.93 3.01 -8.11
N ILE A 5 1.21 3.07 -7.01
CA ILE A 5 1.75 3.57 -5.76
C ILE A 5 1.71 2.42 -4.77
N VAL A 6 2.83 2.20 -4.10
CA VAL A 6 2.93 1.17 -3.08
C VAL A 6 2.86 1.84 -1.72
N VAL A 7 2.02 1.30 -0.84
CA VAL A 7 1.87 1.83 0.52
C VAL A 7 2.16 0.69 1.48
N THR A 8 3.25 0.78 2.23
CA THR A 8 3.50 -0.19 3.28
C THR A 8 2.80 0.29 4.54
N GLY A 9 2.20 -0.64 5.27
CA GLY A 9 1.36 -0.28 6.39
C GLY A 9 0.02 0.28 5.97
N GLY A 10 -0.46 -0.14 4.79
CA GLY A 10 -1.70 0.39 4.24
C GLY A 10 -2.94 0.01 5.01
N ALA A 11 -2.85 -0.99 5.89
CA ALA A 11 -3.98 -1.37 6.74
C ALA A 11 -3.97 -0.65 8.08
N GLY A 12 -2.99 0.21 8.33
CA GLY A 12 -2.95 1.04 9.52
C GLY A 12 -3.76 2.32 9.33
N PHE A 13 -3.81 3.13 10.37
CA PHE A 13 -4.63 4.35 10.34
C PHE A 13 -4.12 5.33 9.29
N VAL A 14 -2.82 5.65 9.33
CA VAL A 14 -2.27 6.65 8.40
C VAL A 14 -2.27 6.12 6.98
N GLY A 15 -1.84 4.87 6.80
CA GLY A 15 -1.79 4.28 5.47
C GLY A 15 -3.16 4.16 4.82
N SER A 16 -4.17 3.77 5.59
CA SER A 16 -5.52 3.64 5.03
C SER A 16 -6.10 5.00 4.63
N ASN A 17 -5.80 6.05 5.40
CA ASN A 17 -6.24 7.39 5.04
C ASN A 17 -5.56 7.88 3.77
N LEU A 18 -4.27 7.57 3.62
CA LEU A 18 -3.56 7.92 2.39
C LEU A 18 -4.16 7.19 1.20
N ILE A 19 -4.45 5.90 1.34
CA ILE A 19 -5.05 5.13 0.25
C ILE A 19 -6.37 5.75 -0.16
N ASN A 20 -7.21 6.10 0.80
CA ASN A 20 -8.48 6.73 0.49
C ASN A 20 -8.29 8.04 -0.26
N PHE A 21 -7.34 8.85 0.18
CA PHE A 21 -7.04 10.11 -0.48
C PHE A 21 -6.60 9.88 -1.94
N LEU A 22 -5.70 8.90 -2.15
CA LEU A 22 -5.20 8.61 -3.48
C LEU A 22 -6.29 8.08 -4.41
N LEU A 23 -7.21 7.29 -3.87
CA LEU A 23 -8.31 6.77 -4.68
C LEU A 23 -9.22 7.90 -5.15
N ILE A 24 -9.39 8.92 -4.33
CA ILE A 24 -10.25 10.07 -4.67
C ILE A 24 -9.54 11.02 -5.62
N LYS A 25 -8.25 11.27 -5.38
CA LYS A 25 -7.52 12.35 -6.05
C LYS A 25 -6.70 11.89 -7.25
N SER A 26 -6.63 10.60 -7.51
CA SER A 26 -5.80 10.09 -8.60
C SER A 26 -6.45 8.89 -9.25
N ASN A 27 -5.85 8.47 -10.37
CA ASN A 27 -6.25 7.24 -11.05
C ASN A 27 -5.24 6.11 -10.85
N TYR A 28 -4.34 6.26 -9.90
CA TYR A 28 -3.30 5.28 -9.66
C TYR A 28 -3.88 3.97 -9.16
N LYS A 29 -3.21 2.90 -9.48
CA LYS A 29 -3.40 1.62 -8.82
C LYS A 29 -2.55 1.62 -7.56
N ILE A 30 -3.06 1.00 -6.51
CA ILE A 30 -2.42 1.03 -5.21
C ILE A 30 -2.18 -0.40 -4.76
N ILE A 31 -0.96 -0.68 -4.32
CA ILE A 31 -0.62 -1.94 -3.70
C ILE A 31 -0.31 -1.65 -2.24
N SER A 32 -1.11 -2.23 -1.36
CA SER A 32 -0.93 -2.08 0.07
C SER A 32 -0.24 -3.32 0.61
N ILE A 33 0.86 -3.13 1.31
CA ILE A 33 1.61 -4.22 1.91
C ILE A 33 1.62 -4.03 3.41
N ASP A 34 1.15 -5.02 4.14
CA ASP A 34 1.06 -4.91 5.60
C ASP A 34 1.19 -6.31 6.18
N ASP A 35 1.91 -6.43 7.29
CA ASP A 35 2.00 -7.70 8.01
C ASP A 35 0.93 -7.78 9.10
N TYR A 36 0.14 -6.74 9.25
CA TYR A 36 -0.96 -6.65 10.21
C TYR A 36 -0.55 -6.73 11.66
N SER A 37 0.71 -6.41 11.94
CA SER A 37 1.16 -6.35 13.32
C SER A 37 0.47 -5.23 14.09
N SER A 38 0.13 -4.14 13.39
CA SER A 38 -0.63 -3.06 14.01
C SER A 38 -1.78 -2.57 13.13
N GLY A 39 -1.86 -3.06 11.89
CA GLY A 39 -2.97 -2.72 11.00
C GLY A 39 -4.13 -3.68 11.17
N SER A 40 -5.21 -3.40 10.50
CA SER A 40 -6.43 -4.19 10.62
C SER A 40 -7.12 -4.32 9.28
N LYS A 41 -7.68 -5.50 9.03
CA LYS A 41 -8.48 -5.72 7.84
C LYS A 41 -9.75 -4.87 7.83
N LYS A 42 -10.15 -4.35 8.97
CA LYS A 42 -11.28 -3.42 9.03
C LYS A 42 -10.99 -2.13 8.29
N ASN A 43 -9.72 -1.81 8.10
CA ASN A 43 -9.32 -0.60 7.40
C ASN A 43 -9.22 -0.80 5.89
N HIS A 44 -9.49 -2.00 5.40
CA HIS A 44 -9.45 -2.23 3.95
C HIS A 44 -10.53 -1.43 3.25
N ILE A 45 -10.15 -0.85 2.12
CA ILE A 45 -11.08 -0.12 1.28
C ILE A 45 -11.43 -1.00 0.10
N LYS A 46 -12.70 -1.20 -0.14
CA LYS A 46 -13.14 -2.01 -1.27
C LYS A 46 -13.12 -1.16 -2.53
N ASN A 47 -12.11 -1.38 -3.34
CA ASN A 47 -11.96 -0.66 -4.59
C ASN A 47 -11.10 -1.51 -5.52
N SER A 48 -11.49 -1.59 -6.78
CA SER A 48 -10.79 -2.42 -7.74
C SER A 48 -9.35 -1.95 -8.00
N ARG A 49 -9.04 -0.71 -7.68
CA ARG A 49 -7.72 -0.15 -7.88
C ARG A 49 -6.75 -0.40 -6.73
N VAL A 50 -7.22 -0.96 -5.62
CA VAL A 50 -6.33 -1.24 -4.49
C VAL A 50 -6.24 -2.74 -4.27
N LYS A 51 -5.01 -3.21 -4.08
CA LYS A 51 -4.73 -4.61 -3.79
C LYS A 51 -4.00 -4.69 -2.46
N TYR A 52 -4.50 -5.51 -1.57
CA TYR A 52 -3.91 -5.69 -0.24
C TYR A 52 -3.11 -6.99 -0.20
N ILE A 53 -1.86 -6.89 0.19
CA ILE A 53 -0.96 -8.03 0.31
C ILE A 53 -0.48 -8.14 1.75
N ASN A 54 -0.68 -9.32 2.34
CA ASN A 54 -0.22 -9.59 3.69
C ASN A 54 1.22 -10.08 3.60
N SER A 55 2.17 -9.21 3.91
CA SER A 55 3.57 -9.55 3.86
C SER A 55 4.38 -8.51 4.61
N HIS A 56 5.59 -8.88 4.99
CA HIS A 56 6.52 -7.95 5.60
C HIS A 56 7.13 -7.05 4.53
N THR A 57 7.45 -5.82 4.91
CA THR A 57 8.01 -4.85 3.96
C THR A 57 9.36 -5.29 3.39
N LYS A 58 10.10 -6.13 4.10
CA LYS A 58 11.38 -6.62 3.58
C LYS A 58 11.22 -7.48 2.34
N HIS A 59 10.01 -7.93 2.04
CA HIS A 59 9.75 -8.73 0.85
C HIS A 59 9.24 -7.90 -0.32
N ILE A 60 9.33 -6.59 -0.22
CA ILE A 60 8.73 -5.72 -1.22
C ILE A 60 9.32 -5.97 -2.62
N SER A 61 10.61 -6.24 -2.69
CA SER A 61 11.26 -6.44 -3.99
C SER A 61 10.79 -7.71 -4.68
N SER A 62 10.40 -8.73 -3.92
CA SER A 62 9.87 -9.94 -4.52
C SER A 62 8.39 -9.81 -4.86
N ILE A 63 7.69 -8.89 -4.22
CA ILE A 63 6.27 -8.65 -4.49
C ILE A 63 6.10 -7.79 -5.74
N ILE A 64 6.94 -6.79 -5.90
CA ILE A 64 6.84 -5.87 -7.02
C ILE A 64 7.71 -6.39 -8.15
N LYS A 65 7.05 -6.95 -9.16
CA LYS A 65 7.77 -7.60 -10.25
C LYS A 65 8.18 -6.64 -11.35
N LYS A 66 7.54 -5.48 -11.42
CA LYS A 66 7.85 -4.48 -12.43
C LYS A 66 8.09 -3.14 -11.76
N PRO A 67 9.26 -2.96 -11.12
CA PRO A 67 9.49 -1.74 -10.33
C PRO A 67 9.39 -0.46 -11.13
N LYS A 68 9.70 -0.49 -12.42
CA LYS A 68 9.63 0.73 -13.21
C LYS A 68 8.21 1.24 -13.42
N ASN A 69 7.20 0.42 -13.11
CA ASN A 69 5.83 0.88 -13.15
C ASN A 69 5.40 1.54 -11.84
N VAL A 70 6.24 1.49 -10.83
CA VAL A 70 5.94 2.06 -9.53
C VAL A 70 6.38 3.51 -9.50
N ASN A 71 5.43 4.40 -9.24
CA ASN A 71 5.72 5.84 -9.18
C ASN A 71 6.25 6.29 -7.85
N ALA A 72 5.77 5.69 -6.77
CA ALA A 72 6.16 6.10 -5.43
C ALA A 72 5.90 4.98 -4.45
N ILE A 73 6.67 4.99 -3.37
CA ILE A 73 6.48 4.05 -2.27
C ILE A 73 6.38 4.88 -0.99
N PHE A 74 5.29 4.71 -0.26
CA PHE A 74 5.08 5.35 1.02
C PHE A 74 5.23 4.30 2.12
N HIS A 75 6.19 4.49 3.01
CA HIS A 75 6.51 3.52 4.05
C HIS A 75 5.91 3.94 5.38
N PHE A 76 4.81 3.32 5.75
CA PHE A 76 4.22 3.48 7.07
C PHE A 76 4.29 2.19 7.89
N GLY A 77 4.78 1.11 7.27
CA GLY A 77 4.86 -0.17 7.93
C GLY A 77 6.10 -0.35 8.77
N GLU A 78 7.05 0.57 8.66
CA GLU A 78 8.24 0.52 9.48
C GLU A 78 8.09 1.44 10.65
N PHE A 79 8.57 1.00 11.78
CA PHE A 79 8.55 1.84 12.94
C PHE A 79 9.92 2.16 13.35
N ALA A 80 10.13 3.44 13.57
CA ALA A 80 11.29 3.83 14.33
C ALA A 80 11.05 3.38 15.75
N ARG A 81 11.96 2.87 16.32
CA ARG A 81 11.74 2.40 17.63
C ARG A 81 12.32 3.20 18.62
#